data_ef4360071c3b7b5fb018a22cea18e990
#
_entry.id   ef4360071c3b7b5fb018a22cea18e990
#
_cell.length_a   1.000
_cell.length_b   1.000
_cell.length_c   1.000
_cell.angle_alpha   90.00
_cell.angle_beta   90.00
_cell.angle_gamma   90.00
#
_symmetry.space_group_name_H-M   'P 1'
#
loop_
_entity.id
_entity.type
_entity.pdbx_description
1 polymer ?
#
loop_
_entity_poly.entity_id
_entity_poly.type
_entity_poly.pdbx_seq_one_letter_code
_entity_poly.pdbx_strand_id
1 'polypeptide(L)'
;MARARTKPMLRSTFAAVAAFAAALGGVTAVTPMAQAATTSGVVAPLSPELEAIRAAEAVKIYGDPAVRPQADRKTGLISLGDSEISGEGVGHYDPATNTPNNQCHRSPDAAIHRTGIPADLTFNVACSGGYTGNIRIGGSKQYADELVQSDSLAIKARNTRIKMVLLVAGANDDLQFGPVMTDCVTRWILSQGTCEPKYAPGWQARVDGLRPKVEATVADLRTVMRDAGYADADYKLVIMGYPSPIGPDFHDNPDFPGKLPGGCAGYDSDATWGRNYAVPTFEKGMRAAALASGAIYLDNSRLFHGHEVCMEDTWARGLYLDLGDHFPWDENTARQSFHPNYRGHGAFASCLTQLYDSGLREASCADPASTGRPVLQAGAWDDKFKPLRNEATGNCLDSFGGSSANETKIVGWDCHSGRNQGWWYDTARKSVHIELTQDRCLDTPGANYGSGTGLIIWNCHGGANQQFVRDGATLRPAAAPGMCLTVAAAHEPLRLQSCNGSANQRFA
;
A
#
# COMPACT_ATOMS: atom_id res chain seq x y z
N MET A 1 42.78 53.09 7.75
CA MET A 1 42.43 53.66 9.04
C MET A 1 41.61 52.62 9.77
N ALA A 2 42.19 51.74 10.52
CA ALA A 2 42.48 51.75 11.95
C ALA A 2 41.24 51.99 12.81
N ARG A 3 40.74 51.02 13.49
CA ARG A 3 41.03 50.61 14.86
C ARG A 3 40.26 49.40 15.33
N ALA A 4 41.00 48.47 15.88
CA ALA A 4 40.56 47.37 16.72
C ALA A 4 40.23 47.82 18.16
N ARG A 5 39.48 46.98 18.93
CA ARG A 5 39.64 46.72 20.36
C ARG A 5 38.61 45.65 20.77
N THR A 6 39.02 44.48 21.09
CA THR A 6 39.51 43.80 22.30
C THR A 6 38.43 43.33 23.29
N LYS A 7 38.50 42.00 23.56
CA LYS A 7 37.82 41.20 24.60
C LYS A 7 38.19 41.69 26.04
N PRO A 8 37.45 41.19 27.08
CA PRO A 8 38.12 40.17 27.88
C PRO A 8 37.32 38.96 28.31
N MET A 9 38.07 37.89 28.51
CA MET A 9 37.74 36.65 29.25
C MET A 9 37.64 36.93 30.75
N LEU A 10 36.82 36.14 31.46
CA LEU A 10 37.15 35.78 32.85
C LEU A 10 36.81 34.31 33.13
N ARG A 11 37.72 33.71 33.88
CA ARG A 11 37.89 32.28 34.19
C ARG A 11 37.17 31.88 35.50
N SER A 12 36.80 30.59 35.53
CA SER A 12 37.01 29.58 36.58
C SER A 12 36.32 29.70 37.94
N THR A 13 35.73 28.64 38.44
CA THR A 13 36.38 27.77 39.45
C THR A 13 35.64 26.45 39.66
N PHE A 14 36.43 25.38 39.81
CA PHE A 14 36.09 24.03 40.26
C PHE A 14 35.76 24.01 41.77
N ALA A 15 34.85 23.10 42.15
CA ALA A 15 34.92 22.46 43.48
C ALA A 15 34.34 21.03 43.38
N ALA A 16 35.20 20.06 43.59
CA ALA A 16 34.87 18.65 43.85
C ALA A 16 34.80 18.46 45.36
N VAL A 17 33.85 17.67 45.87
CA VAL A 17 33.95 16.99 47.17
C VAL A 17 33.37 15.59 47.09
N ALA A 18 34.11 14.69 47.73
CA ALA A 18 34.05 13.22 47.67
C ALA A 18 33.01 12.56 48.58
N ALA A 19 32.72 11.35 48.20
CA ALA A 19 32.18 10.16 48.85
C ALA A 19 31.95 10.10 50.34
N PHE A 20 30.81 9.47 50.73
CA PHE A 20 30.74 8.54 51.88
C PHE A 20 29.76 7.43 51.62
N ALA A 21 30.24 6.22 51.70
CA ALA A 21 29.45 4.98 51.68
C ALA A 21 28.92 4.68 53.07
N ALA A 22 27.66 4.33 53.18
CA ALA A 22 27.11 3.61 54.34
C ALA A 22 26.08 2.60 53.86
N ALA A 23 26.43 1.33 53.99
CA ALA A 23 25.54 0.19 53.83
C ALA A 23 24.66 0.05 55.06
N LEU A 24 23.35 0.01 54.88
CA LEU A 24 22.40 -0.57 55.86
C LEU A 24 21.24 -1.18 55.09
N GLY A 25 21.00 -2.48 55.34
CA GLY A 25 19.95 -3.27 54.76
C GLY A 25 18.57 -2.68 55.07
N GLY A 26 17.75 -2.59 54.03
CA GLY A 26 16.35 -2.22 54.10
C GLY A 26 15.54 -3.14 53.22
N VAL A 27 14.63 -3.85 53.87
CA VAL A 27 13.60 -4.73 53.32
C VAL A 27 12.91 -4.01 52.17
N THR A 28 13.00 -4.56 50.93
CA THR A 28 12.23 -4.09 49.78
C THR A 28 10.77 -4.46 49.98
N ALA A 29 9.97 -3.48 50.40
CA ALA A 29 8.52 -3.54 50.24
C ALA A 29 8.21 -3.49 48.73
N VAL A 30 7.74 -4.60 48.19
CA VAL A 30 7.15 -4.67 46.86
C VAL A 30 5.85 -3.85 46.93
N THR A 31 5.90 -2.61 46.46
CA THR A 31 4.68 -1.86 46.19
C THR A 31 3.97 -2.51 45.01
N PRO A 32 2.68 -2.90 45.14
CA PRO A 32 1.93 -3.37 44.01
C PRO A 32 1.91 -2.24 42.98
N MET A 33 2.33 -2.54 41.74
CA MET A 33 2.07 -1.64 40.60
C MET A 33 0.58 -1.37 40.59
N ALA A 34 0.21 -0.13 40.82
CA ALA A 34 -1.14 0.34 40.59
C ALA A 34 -1.46 0.05 39.12
N GLN A 35 -2.36 -0.89 38.87
CA GLN A 35 -3.00 -1.03 37.58
C GLN A 35 -3.56 0.36 37.27
N ALA A 36 -3.04 0.96 36.21
CA ALA A 36 -3.62 2.18 35.66
C ALA A 36 -5.11 1.89 35.42
N ALA A 37 -5.97 2.47 36.24
CA ALA A 37 -7.40 2.44 36.02
C ALA A 37 -7.61 3.04 34.61
N THR A 38 -8.10 2.22 33.68
CA THR A 38 -8.59 2.69 32.40
C THR A 38 -9.70 3.69 32.72
N THR A 39 -9.40 4.98 32.59
CA THR A 39 -10.43 6.01 32.61
C THR A 39 -11.30 5.74 31.40
N SER A 40 -12.48 5.13 31.65
CA SER A 40 -13.55 5.08 30.65
C SER A 40 -13.82 6.53 30.26
N GLY A 41 -13.42 6.90 29.05
CA GLY A 41 -13.62 8.24 28.52
C GLY A 41 -15.12 8.56 28.57
N VAL A 42 -15.48 9.78 28.91
CA VAL A 42 -16.86 10.25 28.86
C VAL A 42 -17.30 10.17 27.40
N VAL A 43 -18.32 9.34 27.12
CA VAL A 43 -18.89 9.21 25.77
C VAL A 43 -19.62 10.52 25.45
N ALA A 44 -19.18 11.22 24.40
CA ALA A 44 -19.83 12.43 23.93
C ALA A 44 -21.23 12.11 23.35
N PRO A 45 -22.27 12.94 23.58
CA PRO A 45 -23.59 12.71 23.04
C PRO A 45 -23.60 12.83 21.51
N LEU A 46 -24.41 12.01 20.85
CA LEU A 46 -24.74 12.17 19.44
C LEU A 46 -25.80 13.26 19.26
N SER A 47 -25.96 13.76 18.04
CA SER A 47 -27.15 14.54 17.69
C SER A 47 -28.42 13.69 17.89
N PRO A 48 -29.59 14.30 18.13
CA PRO A 48 -30.83 13.54 18.30
C PRO A 48 -31.16 12.59 17.13
N GLU A 49 -30.82 13.01 15.89
CA GLU A 49 -31.00 12.20 14.68
C GLU A 49 -30.11 10.96 14.71
N LEU A 50 -28.80 11.15 14.95
CA LEU A 50 -27.86 10.03 15.00
C LEU A 50 -28.12 9.11 16.19
N GLU A 51 -28.59 9.64 17.33
CA GLU A 51 -28.95 8.83 18.49
C GLU A 51 -30.17 7.95 18.20
N ALA A 52 -31.17 8.46 17.47
CA ALA A 52 -32.32 7.65 17.06
C ALA A 52 -31.88 6.49 16.16
N ILE A 53 -30.98 6.73 15.21
CA ILE A 53 -30.43 5.68 14.34
C ILE A 53 -29.60 4.67 15.16
N ARG A 54 -28.74 5.16 16.06
CA ARG A 54 -27.95 4.32 16.97
C ARG A 54 -28.85 3.39 17.81
N ALA A 55 -29.92 3.96 18.38
CA ALA A 55 -30.88 3.21 19.21
C ALA A 55 -31.61 2.12 18.40
N ALA A 56 -32.05 2.46 17.19
CA ALA A 56 -32.70 1.51 16.30
C ALA A 56 -31.76 0.37 15.88
N GLU A 57 -30.50 0.68 15.66
CA GLU A 57 -29.47 -0.34 15.37
C GLU A 57 -29.16 -1.20 16.59
N ALA A 58 -29.07 -0.62 17.80
CA ALA A 58 -28.87 -1.38 19.03
C ALA A 58 -29.98 -2.40 19.25
N VAL A 59 -31.24 -2.03 18.95
CA VAL A 59 -32.38 -2.97 18.99
C VAL A 59 -32.18 -4.14 18.03
N LYS A 60 -31.67 -3.91 16.82
CA LYS A 60 -31.37 -5.01 15.87
C LYS A 60 -30.25 -5.93 16.37
N ILE A 61 -29.26 -5.39 17.08
CA ILE A 61 -28.10 -6.16 17.56
C ILE A 61 -28.39 -6.89 18.89
N TYR A 62 -29.12 -6.24 19.80
CA TYR A 62 -29.25 -6.67 21.20
C TYR A 62 -30.68 -6.86 21.67
N GLY A 63 -31.67 -6.46 20.89
CA GLY A 63 -33.09 -6.48 21.29
C GLY A 63 -33.54 -5.28 22.17
N ASP A 64 -32.63 -4.36 22.51
CA ASP A 64 -32.90 -3.16 23.30
C ASP A 64 -32.07 -1.96 22.81
N PRO A 65 -32.55 -0.69 23.01
CA PRO A 65 -31.86 0.50 22.53
C PRO A 65 -30.75 1.01 23.47
N ALA A 66 -30.51 0.37 24.61
CA ALA A 66 -29.60 0.89 25.63
C ALA A 66 -28.14 0.91 25.12
N VAL A 67 -27.39 1.93 25.53
CA VAL A 67 -25.94 1.96 25.33
C VAL A 67 -25.28 1.02 26.33
N ARG A 68 -24.53 0.04 25.84
CA ARG A 68 -23.82 -0.93 26.67
C ARG A 68 -22.41 -0.44 27.01
N PRO A 69 -21.86 -0.81 28.20
CA PRO A 69 -20.43 -0.67 28.45
C PRO A 69 -19.60 -1.28 27.31
N GLN A 70 -18.47 -0.68 26.96
CA GLN A 70 -17.65 -1.14 25.83
C GLN A 70 -17.24 -2.62 25.95
N ALA A 71 -16.95 -3.09 27.16
CA ALA A 71 -16.59 -4.48 27.42
C ALA A 71 -17.71 -5.49 27.09
N ASP A 72 -18.97 -5.07 27.20
CA ASP A 72 -20.16 -5.91 26.99
C ASP A 72 -20.67 -5.86 25.56
N ARG A 73 -20.05 -5.05 24.70
CA ARG A 73 -20.44 -4.92 23.28
C ARG A 73 -19.88 -6.08 22.47
N LYS A 74 -20.65 -6.55 21.49
CA LYS A 74 -20.15 -7.41 20.41
C LYS A 74 -18.96 -6.74 19.72
N THR A 75 -17.98 -7.53 19.35
CA THR A 75 -16.81 -7.02 18.63
C THR A 75 -17.13 -6.69 17.18
N GLY A 76 -16.49 -5.65 16.61
CA GLY A 76 -16.76 -5.22 15.26
C GLY A 76 -15.52 -4.82 14.48
N LEU A 77 -15.57 -4.99 13.15
CA LEU A 77 -14.63 -4.41 12.18
C LEU A 77 -15.41 -3.46 11.28
N ILE A 78 -14.80 -2.36 10.85
CA ILE A 78 -15.45 -1.38 9.97
C ILE A 78 -14.50 -0.90 8.88
N SER A 79 -15.00 -0.82 7.63
CA SER A 79 -14.32 -0.17 6.51
C SER A 79 -15.04 1.12 6.11
N LEU A 80 -14.22 2.16 5.87
CA LEU A 80 -14.63 3.45 5.35
C LEU A 80 -13.81 3.72 4.07
N GLY A 81 -14.36 4.50 3.16
CA GLY A 81 -13.62 4.89 1.96
C GLY A 81 -14.48 4.95 0.72
N ASP A 82 -13.85 4.57 -0.38
CA ASP A 82 -14.39 4.66 -1.73
C ASP A 82 -14.69 3.29 -2.36
N SER A 83 -14.76 3.28 -3.69
CA SER A 83 -15.06 2.10 -4.49
C SER A 83 -14.08 0.95 -4.33
N GLU A 84 -12.80 1.24 -4.01
CA GLU A 84 -11.77 0.21 -3.85
C GLU A 84 -12.12 -0.79 -2.74
N ILE A 85 -12.84 -0.34 -1.71
CA ILE A 85 -13.21 -1.19 -0.57
C ILE A 85 -14.73 -1.39 -0.42
N SER A 86 -15.57 -0.62 -1.14
CA SER A 86 -17.02 -0.84 -1.10
C SER A 86 -17.43 -2.19 -1.69
N GLY A 87 -16.69 -2.69 -2.66
CA GLY A 87 -16.99 -3.90 -3.42
C GLY A 87 -17.40 -3.64 -4.86
N GLU A 88 -17.07 -2.45 -5.43
CA GLU A 88 -17.50 -1.99 -6.75
C GLU A 88 -17.29 -3.03 -7.86
N GLY A 89 -16.11 -3.64 -7.93
CA GLY A 89 -15.77 -4.62 -8.97
C GLY A 89 -16.32 -6.03 -8.74
N VAL A 90 -16.98 -6.30 -7.61
CA VAL A 90 -17.54 -7.64 -7.32
C VAL A 90 -18.80 -7.91 -8.13
N GLY A 91 -19.63 -6.88 -8.39
CA GLY A 91 -20.87 -7.00 -9.15
C GLY A 91 -22.04 -7.61 -8.37
N HIS A 92 -21.84 -8.03 -7.12
CA HIS A 92 -22.87 -8.52 -6.20
C HIS A 92 -23.01 -7.50 -5.08
N TYR A 93 -24.08 -6.71 -5.10
CA TYR A 93 -24.27 -5.58 -4.20
C TYR A 93 -25.48 -5.76 -3.29
N ASP A 94 -25.44 -5.11 -2.11
CA ASP A 94 -26.61 -4.85 -1.30
C ASP A 94 -27.63 -4.04 -2.15
N PRO A 95 -28.84 -4.57 -2.36
CA PRO A 95 -29.85 -3.91 -3.17
C PRO A 95 -30.16 -2.48 -2.75
N ALA A 96 -30.01 -2.14 -1.46
CA ALA A 96 -30.23 -0.79 -0.96
C ALA A 96 -29.17 0.21 -1.46
N THR A 97 -28.00 -0.28 -1.88
CA THR A 97 -26.87 0.53 -2.37
C THR A 97 -26.60 0.35 -3.87
N ASN A 98 -27.56 -0.25 -4.58
CA ASN A 98 -27.54 -0.45 -6.02
C ASN A 98 -28.86 0.02 -6.64
N THR A 99 -29.14 1.31 -6.48
CA THR A 99 -30.34 1.96 -7.00
C THR A 99 -29.96 3.23 -7.75
N PRO A 100 -30.83 3.80 -8.60
CA PRO A 100 -30.55 5.08 -9.25
C PRO A 100 -30.25 6.24 -8.28
N ASN A 101 -30.72 6.14 -7.02
CA ASN A 101 -30.56 7.17 -6.00
C ASN A 101 -29.43 6.88 -5.01
N ASN A 102 -28.87 5.67 -5.03
CA ASN A 102 -27.77 5.24 -4.19
C ASN A 102 -26.93 4.19 -4.91
N GLN A 103 -25.75 4.58 -5.31
CA GLN A 103 -24.79 3.74 -6.03
C GLN A 103 -23.49 3.58 -5.19
N CYS A 104 -23.63 3.39 -3.89
CA CYS A 104 -22.49 3.07 -3.04
C CYS A 104 -21.89 1.69 -3.35
N HIS A 105 -22.64 0.81 -4.00
CA HIS A 105 -22.24 -0.52 -4.45
C HIS A 105 -21.53 -1.32 -3.37
N ARG A 106 -22.11 -1.36 -2.19
CA ARG A 106 -21.59 -2.18 -1.09
C ARG A 106 -21.85 -3.64 -1.36
N SER A 107 -20.79 -4.41 -1.37
CA SER A 107 -20.87 -5.86 -1.58
C SER A 107 -20.80 -6.61 -0.25
N PRO A 108 -21.65 -7.64 -0.04
CA PRO A 108 -21.47 -8.59 1.06
C PRO A 108 -20.18 -9.40 0.92
N ASP A 109 -19.58 -9.42 -0.27
CA ASP A 109 -18.30 -10.07 -0.57
C ASP A 109 -17.11 -9.11 -0.52
N ALA A 110 -17.29 -7.88 -0.04
CA ALA A 110 -16.20 -6.93 0.18
C ALA A 110 -15.20 -7.45 1.22
N ALA A 111 -13.95 -7.03 1.11
CA ALA A 111 -12.84 -7.56 1.90
C ALA A 111 -13.08 -7.55 3.41
N ILE A 112 -13.73 -6.51 3.95
CA ILE A 112 -14.00 -6.40 5.39
C ILE A 112 -14.84 -7.56 5.93
N HIS A 113 -15.75 -8.11 5.11
CA HIS A 113 -16.61 -9.23 5.48
C HIS A 113 -15.93 -10.60 5.34
N ARG A 114 -14.75 -10.64 4.72
CA ARG A 114 -14.02 -11.87 4.35
C ARG A 114 -12.71 -12.05 5.11
N THR A 115 -12.37 -11.11 6.02
CA THR A 115 -11.18 -11.25 6.85
C THR A 115 -11.30 -12.43 7.81
N GLY A 116 -10.18 -13.08 8.13
CA GLY A 116 -10.07 -14.06 9.22
C GLY A 116 -9.96 -13.43 10.60
N ILE A 117 -10.06 -12.11 10.74
CA ILE A 117 -9.96 -11.41 12.02
C ILE A 117 -11.20 -11.73 12.86
N PRO A 118 -11.04 -12.31 14.07
CA PRO A 118 -12.19 -12.67 14.90
C PRO A 118 -13.01 -11.45 15.31
N ALA A 119 -14.24 -11.36 14.83
CA ALA A 119 -15.22 -10.33 15.19
C ALA A 119 -16.64 -10.88 15.06
N ASP A 120 -17.57 -10.38 15.90
CA ASP A 120 -18.97 -10.77 15.87
C ASP A 120 -19.73 -10.09 14.71
N LEU A 121 -19.27 -8.89 14.31
CA LEU A 121 -19.91 -8.05 13.31
C LEU A 121 -18.87 -7.41 12.40
N THR A 122 -19.25 -7.22 11.14
CA THR A 122 -18.44 -6.48 10.17
C THR A 122 -19.32 -5.44 9.47
N PHE A 123 -18.77 -4.24 9.27
CA PHE A 123 -19.48 -3.12 8.68
C PHE A 123 -18.72 -2.56 7.49
N ASN A 124 -19.39 -2.44 6.37
CA ASN A 124 -18.88 -1.73 5.20
C ASN A 124 -19.70 -0.43 5.03
N VAL A 125 -19.11 0.71 5.35
CA VAL A 125 -19.74 2.02 5.17
C VAL A 125 -19.10 2.83 4.04
N ALA A 126 -18.13 2.24 3.34
CA ALA A 126 -17.53 2.80 2.14
C ALA A 126 -18.58 3.00 1.04
N CYS A 127 -18.33 3.92 0.13
CA CYS A 127 -19.27 4.25 -0.93
C CYS A 127 -18.51 4.54 -2.24
N SER A 128 -18.90 3.89 -3.32
CA SER A 128 -18.27 4.05 -4.64
C SER A 128 -18.26 5.52 -5.07
N GLY A 129 -17.10 6.01 -5.53
CA GLY A 129 -16.87 7.42 -5.87
C GLY A 129 -16.68 8.33 -4.65
N GLY A 130 -16.63 7.78 -3.43
CA GLY A 130 -16.39 8.55 -2.20
C GLY A 130 -15.03 9.25 -2.21
N TYR A 131 -14.99 10.47 -1.67
CA TYR A 131 -13.76 11.21 -1.43
C TYR A 131 -13.65 11.60 0.05
N THR A 132 -12.52 12.14 0.47
CA THR A 132 -12.29 12.46 1.90
C THR A 132 -13.37 13.34 2.51
N GLY A 133 -13.97 14.24 1.73
CA GLY A 133 -15.09 15.09 2.17
C GLY A 133 -16.39 14.33 2.49
N ASN A 134 -16.58 13.09 2.02
CA ASN A 134 -17.70 12.24 2.39
C ASN A 134 -17.44 11.43 3.68
N ILE A 135 -16.20 11.44 4.16
CA ILE A 135 -15.78 10.64 5.31
C ILE A 135 -15.67 11.50 6.56
N ARG A 136 -15.18 12.74 6.44
CA ARG A 136 -14.80 13.63 7.53
C ARG A 136 -15.98 14.12 8.37
N ILE A 137 -15.73 14.52 9.62
CA ILE A 137 -16.70 15.20 10.49
C ILE A 137 -17.21 16.48 9.79
N GLY A 138 -18.52 16.64 9.74
CA GLY A 138 -19.16 17.78 9.07
C GLY A 138 -19.05 17.74 7.55
N GLY A 139 -18.65 16.60 6.99
CA GLY A 139 -18.61 16.37 5.56
C GLY A 139 -19.99 16.28 4.92
N SER A 140 -20.02 15.98 3.62
CA SER A 140 -21.26 15.86 2.87
C SER A 140 -21.69 14.40 2.72
N LYS A 141 -22.99 14.16 2.80
CA LYS A 141 -23.59 12.88 2.38
C LYS A 141 -23.35 12.68 0.89
N GLN A 142 -22.99 11.47 0.49
CA GLN A 142 -22.80 11.16 -0.93
C GLN A 142 -24.14 10.94 -1.64
N TYR A 143 -25.09 10.33 -0.96
CA TYR A 143 -26.48 10.18 -1.39
C TYR A 143 -27.41 10.59 -0.25
N ALA A 144 -28.66 10.95 -0.57
CA ALA A 144 -29.62 11.50 0.41
C ALA A 144 -29.97 10.52 1.56
N ASP A 145 -29.97 9.24 1.27
CA ASP A 145 -30.26 8.14 2.20
C ASP A 145 -28.99 7.60 2.92
N GLU A 146 -27.82 8.14 2.58
CA GLU A 146 -26.56 7.82 3.27
C GLU A 146 -26.31 8.76 4.45
N LEU A 147 -25.47 8.31 5.35
CA LEU A 147 -24.82 9.15 6.36
C LEU A 147 -23.44 9.58 5.86
N VAL A 148 -22.90 10.67 6.41
CA VAL A 148 -21.45 10.90 6.37
C VAL A 148 -20.77 9.70 7.02
N GLN A 149 -19.68 9.20 6.44
CA GLN A 149 -19.09 7.92 6.92
C GLN A 149 -18.58 8.02 8.38
N SER A 150 -18.12 9.21 8.82
CA SER A 150 -17.79 9.45 10.24
C SER A 150 -19.00 9.33 11.17
N ASP A 151 -20.20 9.74 10.72
CA ASP A 151 -21.43 9.58 11.51
C ASP A 151 -21.82 8.11 11.64
N SER A 152 -21.67 7.37 10.55
CA SER A 152 -21.82 5.91 10.58
C SER A 152 -20.85 5.26 11.56
N LEU A 153 -19.56 5.64 11.53
CA LEU A 153 -18.57 5.17 12.51
C LEU A 153 -18.99 5.52 13.94
N ALA A 154 -19.47 6.74 14.18
CA ALA A 154 -19.90 7.20 15.50
C ALA A 154 -21.03 6.33 16.09
N ILE A 155 -21.97 5.90 15.26
CA ILE A 155 -23.05 4.99 15.63
C ILE A 155 -22.50 3.59 15.93
N LYS A 156 -21.70 3.02 14.99
CA LYS A 156 -21.15 1.67 15.12
C LYS A 156 -20.25 1.56 16.35
N ALA A 157 -19.40 2.55 16.60
CA ALA A 157 -18.48 2.56 17.74
C ALA A 157 -19.23 2.61 19.11
N ARG A 158 -20.45 3.17 19.17
CA ARG A 158 -21.25 3.18 20.40
C ARG A 158 -22.05 1.90 20.59
N ASN A 159 -22.38 1.21 19.52
CA ASN A 159 -23.11 -0.06 19.56
C ASN A 159 -22.19 -1.29 19.64
N THR A 160 -20.97 -1.21 19.13
CA THR A 160 -20.04 -2.35 19.05
C THR A 160 -18.66 -1.97 19.58
N ARG A 161 -17.90 -2.96 20.01
CA ARG A 161 -16.49 -2.79 20.36
C ARG A 161 -15.65 -2.93 19.11
N ILE A 162 -15.38 -1.80 18.45
CA ILE A 162 -14.57 -1.76 17.21
C ILE A 162 -13.14 -2.16 17.50
N LYS A 163 -12.63 -3.17 16.78
CA LYS A 163 -11.25 -3.68 16.87
C LYS A 163 -10.37 -3.13 15.75
N MET A 164 -10.95 -2.82 14.60
CA MET A 164 -10.24 -2.25 13.47
C MET A 164 -11.13 -1.25 12.72
N VAL A 165 -10.58 -0.09 12.42
CA VAL A 165 -11.10 0.91 11.49
C VAL A 165 -10.18 0.88 10.26
N LEU A 166 -10.72 0.46 9.13
CA LEU A 166 -10.02 0.42 7.85
C LEU A 166 -10.42 1.64 7.02
N LEU A 167 -9.44 2.42 6.57
CA LEU A 167 -9.62 3.56 5.68
C LEU A 167 -8.96 3.28 4.32
N VAL A 168 -9.75 3.40 3.25
CA VAL A 168 -9.27 3.34 1.86
C VAL A 168 -9.90 4.51 1.11
N ALA A 169 -9.19 5.62 0.99
CA ALA A 169 -9.72 6.85 0.40
C ALA A 169 -8.60 7.69 -0.21
N GLY A 170 -8.93 8.47 -1.24
CA GLY A 170 -8.01 9.41 -1.87
C GLY A 170 -8.02 9.35 -3.40
N ALA A 171 -8.38 8.22 -3.98
CA ALA A 171 -8.39 8.07 -5.43
C ALA A 171 -9.33 9.05 -6.15
N ASN A 172 -10.41 9.46 -5.50
CA ASN A 172 -11.43 10.38 -6.06
C ASN A 172 -11.21 11.85 -5.69
N ASP A 173 -10.25 12.15 -4.83
CA ASP A 173 -9.87 13.52 -4.46
C ASP A 173 -9.08 14.19 -5.62
N ASP A 174 -7.94 14.77 -5.33
CA ASP A 174 -7.11 15.50 -6.31
C ASP A 174 -6.58 14.62 -7.45
N LEU A 175 -6.44 13.32 -7.20
CA LEU A 175 -5.98 12.36 -8.19
C LEU A 175 -6.98 12.16 -9.32
N GLN A 176 -8.28 12.17 -9.00
CA GLN A 176 -9.35 11.94 -9.97
C GLN A 176 -9.10 10.69 -10.82
N PHE A 177 -8.79 9.56 -10.13
CA PHE A 177 -8.32 8.34 -10.79
C PHE A 177 -9.30 7.83 -11.85
N GLY A 178 -10.60 7.82 -11.55
CA GLY A 178 -11.65 7.43 -12.50
C GLY A 178 -11.64 8.27 -13.80
N PRO A 179 -11.71 9.61 -13.75
CA PRO A 179 -11.58 10.47 -14.92
C PRO A 179 -10.29 10.27 -15.71
N VAL A 180 -9.15 10.04 -15.03
CA VAL A 180 -7.87 9.76 -15.70
C VAL A 180 -7.93 8.44 -16.46
N MET A 181 -8.42 7.38 -15.84
CA MET A 181 -8.58 6.06 -16.49
C MET A 181 -9.55 6.16 -17.69
N THR A 182 -10.65 6.86 -17.53
CA THR A 182 -11.63 7.08 -18.61
C THR A 182 -11.00 7.80 -19.81
N ASP A 183 -10.21 8.86 -19.58
CA ASP A 183 -9.50 9.56 -20.65
C ASP A 183 -8.49 8.65 -21.37
N CYS A 184 -7.71 7.85 -20.62
CA CYS A 184 -6.73 6.94 -21.18
C CYS A 184 -7.39 5.85 -22.05
N VAL A 185 -8.47 5.23 -21.58
CA VAL A 185 -9.25 4.24 -22.33
C VAL A 185 -9.88 4.87 -23.57
N THR A 186 -10.50 6.05 -23.43
CA THR A 186 -11.14 6.77 -24.55
C THR A 186 -10.12 7.11 -25.64
N ARG A 187 -8.94 7.61 -25.28
CA ARG A 187 -7.86 7.89 -26.21
C ARG A 187 -7.40 6.67 -26.96
N TRP A 188 -7.31 5.52 -26.28
CA TRP A 188 -6.95 4.26 -26.91
C TRP A 188 -8.03 3.83 -27.92
N ILE A 189 -9.31 3.84 -27.53
CA ILE A 189 -10.44 3.47 -28.40
C ILE A 189 -10.48 4.37 -29.66
N LEU A 190 -10.24 5.67 -29.48
CA LEU A 190 -10.28 6.65 -30.57
C LEU A 190 -8.93 6.85 -31.28
N SER A 191 -7.90 6.06 -30.93
CA SER A 191 -6.54 6.17 -31.49
C SER A 191 -5.93 7.58 -31.38
N GLN A 192 -6.16 8.28 -30.26
CA GLN A 192 -5.73 9.66 -30.02
C GLN A 192 -4.34 9.75 -29.35
N GLY A 193 -3.62 8.65 -29.22
CA GLY A 193 -2.33 8.60 -28.54
C GLY A 193 -2.45 8.49 -27.02
N THR A 194 -1.32 8.32 -26.35
CA THR A 194 -1.22 8.05 -24.91
C THR A 194 -1.73 9.19 -24.04
N CYS A 195 -2.19 8.88 -22.84
CA CYS A 195 -2.65 9.86 -21.85
C CYS A 195 -1.52 10.30 -20.89
N GLU A 196 -0.47 9.50 -20.73
CA GLU A 196 0.67 9.77 -19.85
C GLU A 196 1.21 11.22 -19.98
N PRO A 197 1.52 11.75 -21.17
CA PRO A 197 2.10 13.09 -21.28
C PRO A 197 1.22 14.21 -20.74
N LYS A 198 -0.09 13.97 -20.64
CA LYS A 198 -1.04 14.92 -20.08
C LYS A 198 -1.02 14.93 -18.55
N TYR A 199 -0.83 13.77 -17.93
CA TYR A 199 -1.02 13.61 -16.48
C TYR A 199 0.29 13.50 -15.71
N ALA A 200 1.32 12.88 -16.26
CA ALA A 200 2.58 12.63 -15.57
C ALA A 200 3.24 13.92 -15.00
N PRO A 201 3.29 15.06 -15.72
CA PRO A 201 3.95 16.26 -15.19
C PRO A 201 3.30 16.85 -13.92
N GLY A 202 2.00 16.63 -13.72
CA GLY A 202 1.25 17.15 -12.55
C GLY A 202 0.95 16.10 -11.48
N TRP A 203 1.38 14.85 -11.67
CA TRP A 203 0.92 13.75 -10.81
C TRP A 203 1.40 13.89 -9.37
N GLN A 204 2.68 14.22 -9.15
CA GLN A 204 3.21 14.44 -7.81
C GLN A 204 2.45 15.55 -7.07
N ALA A 205 2.17 16.67 -7.74
CA ALA A 205 1.44 17.78 -7.12
C ALA A 205 0.01 17.38 -6.67
N ARG A 206 -0.65 16.48 -7.41
CA ARG A 206 -1.95 15.93 -7.01
C ARG A 206 -1.82 15.09 -5.74
N VAL A 207 -0.79 14.26 -5.66
CA VAL A 207 -0.50 13.45 -4.46
C VAL A 207 -0.18 14.34 -3.26
N ASP A 208 0.63 15.38 -3.46
CA ASP A 208 0.97 16.34 -2.40
C ASP A 208 -0.26 17.09 -1.89
N GLY A 209 -1.20 17.44 -2.77
CA GLY A 209 -2.49 18.06 -2.41
C GLY A 209 -3.43 17.13 -1.64
N LEU A 210 -3.38 15.84 -1.93
CA LEU A 210 -4.20 14.83 -1.26
C LEU A 210 -3.75 14.54 0.18
N ARG A 211 -2.44 14.48 0.41
CA ARG A 211 -1.87 14.07 1.70
C ARG A 211 -2.50 14.76 2.92
N PRO A 212 -2.59 16.10 3.00
CA PRO A 212 -3.19 16.77 4.15
C PRO A 212 -4.68 16.44 4.33
N LYS A 213 -5.39 16.09 3.26
CA LYS A 213 -6.81 15.68 3.33
C LYS A 213 -6.94 14.32 4.02
N VAL A 214 -6.07 13.37 3.69
CA VAL A 214 -6.02 12.05 4.34
C VAL A 214 -5.62 12.19 5.82
N GLU A 215 -4.59 12.99 6.12
CA GLU A 215 -4.17 13.25 7.51
C GLU A 215 -5.31 13.84 8.35
N ALA A 216 -6.04 14.81 7.79
CA ALA A 216 -7.20 15.40 8.46
C ALA A 216 -8.36 14.40 8.62
N THR A 217 -8.57 13.50 7.65
CA THR A 217 -9.56 12.42 7.75
C THR A 217 -9.23 11.48 8.90
N VAL A 218 -7.97 11.06 9.03
CA VAL A 218 -7.53 10.21 10.15
C VAL A 218 -7.74 10.90 11.50
N ALA A 219 -7.43 12.20 11.58
CA ALA A 219 -7.66 12.98 12.82
C ALA A 219 -9.15 13.02 13.21
N ASP A 220 -10.04 13.19 12.22
CA ASP A 220 -11.50 13.17 12.44
C ASP A 220 -11.97 11.78 12.90
N LEU A 221 -11.51 10.69 12.27
CA LEU A 221 -11.87 9.33 12.67
C LEU A 221 -11.40 9.02 14.10
N ARG A 222 -10.19 9.47 14.50
CA ARG A 222 -9.71 9.34 15.88
C ARG A 222 -10.58 10.14 16.85
N THR A 223 -11.04 11.33 16.46
CA THR A 223 -11.95 12.15 17.26
C THR A 223 -13.27 11.42 17.47
N VAL A 224 -13.87 10.84 16.40
CA VAL A 224 -15.09 10.04 16.51
C VAL A 224 -14.92 8.85 17.46
N MET A 225 -13.78 8.17 17.40
CA MET A 225 -13.51 7.03 18.28
C MET A 225 -13.34 7.48 19.75
N ARG A 226 -12.60 8.58 20.00
CA ARG A 226 -12.48 9.17 21.35
C ARG A 226 -13.82 9.59 21.91
N ASP A 227 -14.67 10.24 21.10
CA ASP A 227 -16.01 10.66 21.47
C ASP A 227 -16.94 9.48 21.77
N ALA A 228 -16.65 8.30 21.22
CA ALA A 228 -17.30 7.04 21.52
C ALA A 228 -16.70 6.28 22.74
N GLY A 229 -15.70 6.88 23.41
CA GLY A 229 -15.09 6.35 24.63
C GLY A 229 -13.88 5.43 24.40
N TYR A 230 -13.26 5.44 23.20
CA TYR A 230 -12.08 4.61 22.89
C TYR A 230 -10.78 5.38 23.15
N ALA A 231 -9.80 4.70 23.73
CA ALA A 231 -8.42 5.12 23.62
C ALA A 231 -7.82 4.65 22.27
N ASP A 232 -6.76 5.30 21.81
CA ASP A 232 -6.10 4.94 20.54
C ASP A 232 -5.54 3.50 20.55
N ALA A 233 -5.29 2.93 21.72
CA ALA A 233 -4.83 1.55 21.90
C ALA A 233 -5.94 0.49 21.83
N ASP A 234 -7.21 0.89 21.91
CA ASP A 234 -8.35 -0.03 21.94
C ASP A 234 -8.67 -0.62 20.57
N TYR A 235 -8.17 -0.02 19.50
CA TYR A 235 -8.44 -0.42 18.12
C TYR A 235 -7.24 -0.19 17.21
N LYS A 236 -7.22 -0.84 16.07
CA LYS A 236 -6.26 -0.59 15.00
C LYS A 236 -6.88 0.33 13.96
N LEU A 237 -6.26 1.48 13.68
CA LEU A 237 -6.61 2.32 12.54
C LEU A 237 -5.62 2.01 11.43
N VAL A 238 -6.13 1.46 10.34
CA VAL A 238 -5.35 1.01 9.19
C VAL A 238 -5.69 1.87 7.97
N ILE A 239 -4.69 2.43 7.33
CA ILE A 239 -4.79 2.95 5.96
C ILE A 239 -4.28 1.86 5.03
N MET A 240 -5.11 1.44 4.09
CA MET A 240 -4.76 0.48 3.06
C MET A 240 -4.57 1.20 1.73
N GLY A 241 -3.45 0.94 1.08
CA GLY A 241 -3.11 1.47 -0.22
C GLY A 241 -3.80 0.74 -1.38
N TYR A 242 -3.66 1.30 -2.58
CA TYR A 242 -4.31 0.83 -3.80
C TYR A 242 -3.33 0.03 -4.66
N PRO A 243 -3.73 -1.14 -5.17
CA PRO A 243 -2.95 -1.84 -6.19
C PRO A 243 -3.15 -1.19 -7.57
N SER A 244 -2.25 -1.47 -8.50
CA SER A 244 -2.52 -1.15 -9.90
C SER A 244 -3.45 -2.20 -10.50
N PRO A 245 -4.62 -1.82 -11.04
CA PRO A 245 -5.52 -2.78 -11.69
C PRO A 245 -5.06 -3.21 -13.08
N ILE A 246 -4.10 -2.47 -13.66
CA ILE A 246 -3.64 -2.65 -15.04
C ILE A 246 -2.12 -2.70 -15.07
N GLY A 247 -1.56 -3.56 -15.93
CA GLY A 247 -0.12 -3.72 -16.14
C GLY A 247 0.24 -3.73 -17.60
N PRO A 248 1.52 -3.57 -17.97
CA PRO A 248 2.00 -3.57 -19.35
C PRO A 248 2.06 -4.96 -19.98
N ASP A 249 2.02 -6.01 -19.17
CA ASP A 249 2.14 -7.39 -19.64
C ASP A 249 0.75 -7.96 -19.93
N PHE A 250 0.17 -7.53 -21.06
CA PHE A 250 -1.10 -8.03 -21.53
C PHE A 250 -0.90 -9.37 -22.20
N HIS A 251 -1.35 -10.43 -21.57
CA HIS A 251 -1.50 -11.73 -22.24
C HIS A 251 -2.87 -11.79 -22.90
N ASP A 252 -2.93 -12.33 -24.12
CA ASP A 252 -4.21 -12.70 -24.72
C ASP A 252 -4.84 -13.76 -23.83
N ASN A 253 -5.90 -13.40 -23.14
CA ASN A 253 -6.72 -14.39 -22.46
C ASN A 253 -7.39 -15.24 -23.54
N PRO A 254 -7.18 -16.56 -23.60
CA PRO A 254 -7.76 -17.42 -24.63
C PRO A 254 -9.29 -17.36 -24.64
N ASP A 255 -9.93 -17.04 -23.51
CA ASP A 255 -11.38 -16.86 -23.41
C ASP A 255 -11.86 -15.51 -23.93
N PHE A 256 -10.95 -14.50 -23.97
CA PHE A 256 -11.23 -13.13 -24.41
C PHE A 256 -10.10 -12.61 -25.29
N PRO A 257 -9.96 -13.07 -26.54
CA PRO A 257 -8.87 -12.68 -27.42
C PRO A 257 -8.92 -11.19 -27.76
N GLY A 258 -7.81 -10.50 -27.49
CA GLY A 258 -7.64 -9.07 -27.73
C GLY A 258 -7.96 -8.17 -26.55
N LYS A 259 -7.39 -6.95 -26.57
CA LYS A 259 -7.44 -6.01 -25.44
C LYS A 259 -8.84 -5.55 -25.06
N LEU A 260 -9.71 -5.31 -26.04
CA LEU A 260 -11.06 -4.80 -25.75
C LEU A 260 -11.95 -5.89 -25.13
N PRO A 261 -12.08 -7.10 -25.71
CA PRO A 261 -12.82 -8.20 -25.07
C PRO A 261 -12.21 -8.62 -23.73
N GLY A 262 -10.88 -8.59 -23.59
CA GLY A 262 -10.18 -8.91 -22.34
C GLY A 262 -10.32 -7.85 -21.26
N GLY A 263 -10.83 -6.68 -21.60
CA GLY A 263 -11.08 -5.60 -20.64
C GLY A 263 -9.86 -4.75 -20.27
N CYS A 264 -8.74 -4.89 -21.01
CA CYS A 264 -7.51 -4.12 -20.79
C CYS A 264 -7.28 -3.03 -21.85
N ALA A 265 -8.35 -2.44 -22.37
CA ALA A 265 -8.29 -1.39 -23.37
C ALA A 265 -7.41 -0.21 -22.93
N GLY A 266 -6.23 -0.08 -23.52
CA GLY A 266 -5.24 0.96 -23.18
C GLY A 266 -3.93 0.77 -23.93
N TYR A 267 -3.10 1.82 -23.94
CA TYR A 267 -1.74 1.74 -24.45
C TYR A 267 -0.81 1.11 -23.40
N ASP A 268 0.13 0.27 -23.81
CA ASP A 268 1.10 -0.39 -22.93
C ASP A 268 1.97 0.63 -22.15
N SER A 269 2.29 1.78 -22.79
CA SER A 269 3.02 2.85 -22.14
C SER A 269 2.21 3.52 -21.02
N ASP A 270 0.90 3.73 -21.20
CA ASP A 270 0.02 4.28 -20.17
C ASP A 270 -0.12 3.29 -19.00
N ALA A 271 -0.28 2.00 -19.29
CA ALA A 271 -0.30 0.95 -18.29
C ALA A 271 1.04 0.85 -17.53
N THR A 272 2.16 0.97 -18.26
CA THR A 272 3.50 1.03 -17.67
C THR A 272 3.67 2.23 -16.74
N TRP A 273 3.24 3.41 -17.18
CA TRP A 273 3.24 4.61 -16.34
C TRP A 273 2.36 4.44 -15.10
N GLY A 274 1.14 3.93 -15.28
CA GLY A 274 0.21 3.66 -14.19
C GLY A 274 0.82 2.78 -13.11
N ARG A 275 1.29 1.59 -13.49
CA ARG A 275 1.84 0.58 -12.59
C ARG A 275 3.17 0.99 -11.96
N ASN A 276 4.07 1.61 -12.74
CA ASN A 276 5.45 1.81 -12.30
C ASN A 276 5.71 3.22 -11.74
N TYR A 277 4.81 4.18 -11.97
CA TYR A 277 4.97 5.55 -11.49
C TYR A 277 3.74 6.09 -10.76
N ALA A 278 2.56 6.08 -11.39
CA ALA A 278 1.39 6.75 -10.85
C ALA A 278 0.92 6.12 -9.53
N VAL A 279 0.71 4.81 -9.50
CA VAL A 279 0.32 4.08 -8.28
C VAL A 279 1.42 4.13 -7.22
N PRO A 280 2.70 3.82 -7.48
CA PRO A 280 3.74 3.95 -6.47
C PRO A 280 3.91 5.36 -5.90
N THR A 281 3.74 6.40 -6.72
CA THR A 281 3.79 7.80 -6.26
C THR A 281 2.61 8.10 -5.31
N PHE A 282 1.41 7.64 -5.67
CA PHE A 282 0.23 7.75 -4.82
C PHE A 282 0.45 7.03 -3.48
N GLU A 283 0.94 5.80 -3.50
CA GLU A 283 1.22 5.01 -2.31
C GLU A 283 2.25 5.67 -1.38
N LYS A 284 3.28 6.33 -1.92
CA LYS A 284 4.21 7.15 -1.12
C LYS A 284 3.49 8.27 -0.36
N GLY A 285 2.54 8.93 -1.00
CA GLY A 285 1.70 9.96 -0.36
C GLY A 285 0.82 9.38 0.75
N MET A 286 0.16 8.26 0.49
CA MET A 286 -0.68 7.55 1.47
C MET A 286 0.13 7.04 2.67
N ARG A 287 1.31 6.48 2.40
CA ARG A 287 2.26 6.07 3.43
C ARG A 287 2.67 7.25 4.31
N ALA A 288 3.05 8.36 3.69
CA ALA A 288 3.45 9.56 4.42
C ALA A 288 2.32 10.07 5.32
N ALA A 289 1.08 10.09 4.84
CA ALA A 289 -0.10 10.46 5.63
C ALA A 289 -0.34 9.49 6.80
N ALA A 290 -0.21 8.19 6.57
CA ALA A 290 -0.37 7.17 7.61
C ALA A 290 0.66 7.33 8.73
N LEU A 291 1.94 7.46 8.36
CA LEU A 291 3.04 7.63 9.33
C LEU A 291 2.90 8.93 10.14
N ALA A 292 2.59 10.06 9.47
CA ALA A 292 2.37 11.35 10.13
C ALA A 292 1.20 11.31 11.12
N SER A 293 0.14 10.57 10.79
CA SER A 293 -1.06 10.41 11.62
C SER A 293 -0.94 9.29 12.66
N GLY A 294 0.16 8.54 12.68
CA GLY A 294 0.34 7.38 13.55
C GLY A 294 -0.64 6.23 13.26
N ALA A 295 -1.20 6.15 12.05
CA ALA A 295 -1.98 5.02 11.59
C ALA A 295 -1.09 3.84 11.17
N ILE A 296 -1.65 2.65 11.07
CA ILE A 296 -0.99 1.49 10.47
C ILE A 296 -1.11 1.61 8.96
N TYR A 297 -0.05 1.31 8.23
CA TYR A 297 -0.05 1.36 6.77
C TYR A 297 0.11 -0.02 6.14
N LEU A 298 -0.76 -0.33 5.17
CA LEU A 298 -0.68 -1.53 4.34
C LEU A 298 -0.46 -1.13 2.88
N ASP A 299 0.75 -1.34 2.40
CA ASP A 299 1.17 -1.08 1.01
C ASP A 299 0.72 -2.21 0.10
N ASN A 300 -0.30 -1.95 -0.71
CA ASN A 300 -0.83 -2.89 -1.69
C ASN A 300 -0.38 -2.57 -3.13
N SER A 301 0.55 -1.63 -3.35
CA SER A 301 0.95 -1.19 -4.69
C SER A 301 1.35 -2.33 -5.64
N ARG A 302 1.80 -3.45 -5.09
CA ARG A 302 2.20 -4.64 -5.86
C ARG A 302 1.29 -5.85 -5.68
N LEU A 303 0.15 -5.67 -5.01
CA LEU A 303 -0.70 -6.81 -4.66
C LEU A 303 -1.29 -7.49 -5.89
N PHE A 304 -1.67 -6.71 -6.90
CA PHE A 304 -2.25 -7.25 -8.13
C PHE A 304 -1.22 -7.56 -9.21
N HIS A 305 0.07 -7.46 -8.91
CA HIS A 305 1.12 -7.79 -9.86
C HIS A 305 1.02 -9.28 -10.28
N GLY A 306 0.84 -9.52 -11.57
CA GLY A 306 0.56 -10.82 -12.15
C GLY A 306 -0.91 -11.23 -12.12
N HIS A 307 -1.78 -10.36 -11.57
CA HIS A 307 -3.23 -10.54 -11.45
C HIS A 307 -4.02 -9.32 -11.96
N GLU A 308 -3.36 -8.43 -12.71
CA GLU A 308 -4.00 -7.28 -13.34
C GLU A 308 -5.04 -7.74 -14.37
N VAL A 309 -5.80 -6.81 -14.91
CA VAL A 309 -6.75 -7.12 -16.00
C VAL A 309 -6.01 -7.74 -17.18
N CYS A 310 -6.68 -8.60 -17.92
CA CYS A 310 -6.14 -9.42 -19.03
C CYS A 310 -5.08 -10.46 -18.64
N MET A 311 -4.83 -10.68 -17.37
CA MET A 311 -4.05 -11.84 -16.92
C MET A 311 -4.97 -13.06 -16.81
N GLU A 312 -4.39 -14.27 -16.79
CA GLU A 312 -5.16 -15.52 -16.68
C GLU A 312 -5.96 -15.60 -15.37
N ASP A 313 -5.37 -15.16 -14.26
CA ASP A 313 -6.00 -15.11 -12.95
C ASP A 313 -6.18 -13.67 -12.48
N THR A 314 -7.19 -12.96 -13.00
CA THR A 314 -7.42 -11.55 -12.71
C THR A 314 -8.02 -11.31 -11.33
N TRP A 315 -7.50 -10.30 -10.62
CA TRP A 315 -8.02 -9.79 -9.34
C TRP A 315 -8.73 -8.43 -9.50
N ALA A 316 -8.59 -7.80 -10.64
CA ALA A 316 -9.37 -6.64 -11.03
C ALA A 316 -10.37 -7.00 -12.13
N ARG A 317 -11.53 -6.35 -12.14
CA ARG A 317 -12.46 -6.43 -13.25
C ARG A 317 -11.93 -5.57 -14.39
N GLY A 318 -11.84 -6.13 -15.58
CA GLY A 318 -11.47 -5.38 -16.77
C GLY A 318 -12.51 -4.34 -17.17
N LEU A 319 -12.26 -3.62 -18.26
CA LEU A 319 -13.25 -2.73 -18.86
C LEU A 319 -14.55 -3.52 -19.10
N TYR A 320 -15.58 -3.22 -18.36
CA TYR A 320 -16.83 -3.93 -18.41
C TYR A 320 -17.85 -3.09 -19.16
N LEU A 321 -18.14 -3.53 -20.37
CA LEU A 321 -19.14 -2.96 -21.23
C LEU A 321 -20.24 -4.00 -21.42
N ASP A 322 -21.39 -3.79 -20.80
CA ASP A 322 -22.56 -4.60 -21.12
C ASP A 322 -23.11 -4.17 -22.47
N LEU A 323 -22.78 -4.93 -23.50
CA LEU A 323 -23.27 -4.70 -24.87
C LEU A 323 -24.58 -5.47 -25.15
N GLY A 324 -25.20 -6.07 -24.13
CA GLY A 324 -26.47 -6.77 -24.21
C GLY A 324 -27.69 -5.87 -24.26
N ASP A 325 -28.72 -6.22 -23.47
CA ASP A 325 -30.03 -5.56 -23.52
C ASP A 325 -30.07 -4.10 -23.02
N HIS A 326 -28.97 -3.56 -22.50
CA HIS A 326 -28.86 -2.23 -21.85
C HIS A 326 -28.00 -1.24 -22.66
N PHE A 327 -28.00 -1.33 -23.99
CA PHE A 327 -27.40 -0.25 -24.79
C PHE A 327 -28.35 0.96 -24.83
N PRO A 328 -27.90 2.21 -24.50
CA PRO A 328 -26.53 2.70 -24.37
C PRO A 328 -26.04 2.66 -22.92
N TRP A 329 -24.78 2.30 -22.74
CA TRP A 329 -23.95 2.37 -21.51
C TRP A 329 -24.74 2.42 -20.20
N ASP A 330 -24.91 1.31 -19.54
CA ASP A 330 -25.23 1.37 -18.12
C ASP A 330 -24.00 1.93 -17.38
N GLU A 331 -24.07 3.17 -16.94
CA GLU A 331 -23.04 3.82 -16.14
C GLU A 331 -22.68 2.98 -14.91
N ASN A 332 -23.66 2.30 -14.35
CA ASN A 332 -23.52 1.39 -13.22
C ASN A 332 -22.59 0.21 -13.53
N THR A 333 -22.69 -0.35 -14.72
CA THR A 333 -21.82 -1.43 -15.19
C THR A 333 -20.41 -0.92 -15.50
N ALA A 334 -20.29 0.25 -16.13
CA ALA A 334 -19.00 0.85 -16.45
C ALA A 334 -18.17 1.18 -15.19
N ARG A 335 -18.82 1.57 -14.08
CA ARG A 335 -18.15 1.85 -12.80
C ARG A 335 -17.39 0.66 -12.22
N GLN A 336 -17.80 -0.57 -12.52
CA GLN A 336 -17.12 -1.79 -12.07
C GLN A 336 -15.72 -1.96 -12.69
N SER A 337 -15.47 -1.28 -13.82
CA SER A 337 -14.22 -1.39 -14.57
C SER A 337 -13.03 -0.97 -13.72
N PHE A 338 -11.96 -1.75 -13.80
CA PHE A 338 -10.68 -1.54 -13.11
C PHE A 338 -10.75 -1.56 -11.57
N HIS A 339 -11.85 -2.06 -11.00
CA HIS A 339 -11.99 -2.26 -9.55
C HIS A 339 -11.71 -3.71 -9.15
N PRO A 340 -11.33 -3.94 -7.88
CA PRO A 340 -11.11 -5.29 -7.36
C PRO A 340 -12.33 -6.18 -7.53
N ASN A 341 -12.16 -7.33 -8.16
CA ASN A 341 -13.20 -8.33 -8.26
C ASN A 341 -13.30 -9.18 -6.97
N TYR A 342 -14.11 -10.23 -6.99
CA TYR A 342 -14.25 -11.14 -5.85
C TYR A 342 -12.91 -11.69 -5.34
N ARG A 343 -11.96 -12.03 -6.25
CA ARG A 343 -10.62 -12.53 -5.88
C ARG A 343 -9.75 -11.42 -5.31
N GLY A 344 -9.78 -10.21 -5.89
CA GLY A 344 -9.07 -9.04 -5.38
C GLY A 344 -9.50 -8.69 -3.95
N HIS A 345 -10.80 -8.69 -3.67
CA HIS A 345 -11.30 -8.52 -2.30
C HIS A 345 -10.87 -9.66 -1.36
N GLY A 346 -10.74 -10.88 -1.87
CA GLY A 346 -10.15 -12.01 -1.12
C GLY A 346 -8.68 -11.79 -0.78
N ALA A 347 -7.92 -11.23 -1.72
CA ALA A 347 -6.53 -10.87 -1.51
C ALA A 347 -6.38 -9.77 -0.45
N PHE A 348 -7.18 -8.70 -0.51
CA PHE A 348 -7.23 -7.67 0.54
C PHE A 348 -7.55 -8.28 1.91
N ALA A 349 -8.56 -9.13 1.99
CA ALA A 349 -8.95 -9.78 3.23
C ALA A 349 -7.83 -10.62 3.83
N SER A 350 -7.09 -11.36 3.00
CA SER A 350 -5.91 -12.14 3.40
C SER A 350 -4.81 -11.25 3.95
N CYS A 351 -4.46 -10.16 3.23
CA CYS A 351 -3.43 -9.21 3.66
C CYS A 351 -3.81 -8.51 4.98
N LEU A 352 -5.07 -8.09 5.13
CA LEU A 352 -5.58 -7.47 6.35
C LEU A 352 -5.54 -8.41 7.54
N THR A 353 -5.87 -9.69 7.34
CA THR A 353 -5.79 -10.72 8.38
C THR A 353 -4.36 -10.88 8.87
N GLN A 354 -3.42 -11.09 7.93
CA GLN A 354 -2.01 -11.22 8.25
C GLN A 354 -1.46 -9.96 8.96
N LEU A 355 -1.85 -8.76 8.50
CA LEU A 355 -1.44 -7.50 9.13
C LEU A 355 -1.98 -7.39 10.56
N TYR A 356 -3.24 -7.75 10.75
CA TYR A 356 -3.86 -7.69 12.08
C TYR A 356 -3.11 -8.55 13.09
N ASP A 357 -2.71 -9.75 12.69
CA ASP A 357 -2.04 -10.73 13.56
C ASP A 357 -0.55 -10.43 13.74
N SER A 358 0.09 -9.76 12.78
CA SER A 358 1.54 -9.52 12.78
C SER A 358 2.04 -8.53 13.82
N GLY A 359 1.18 -7.62 14.28
CA GLY A 359 1.57 -6.50 15.14
C GLY A 359 2.40 -5.40 14.44
N LEU A 360 2.64 -5.52 13.14
CA LEU A 360 3.39 -4.53 12.37
C LEU A 360 2.64 -3.20 12.27
N ARG A 361 3.40 -2.10 12.26
CA ARG A 361 2.87 -0.75 12.05
C ARG A 361 2.88 -0.34 10.58
N GLU A 362 3.69 -1.02 9.81
CA GLU A 362 3.86 -0.84 8.39
C GLU A 362 4.18 -2.19 7.75
N ALA A 363 3.48 -2.52 6.69
CA ALA A 363 3.68 -3.75 5.94
C ALA A 363 3.33 -3.55 4.46
N SER A 364 3.85 -4.42 3.62
CA SER A 364 3.50 -4.56 2.21
C SER A 364 2.96 -5.96 1.93
N CYS A 365 2.07 -6.07 0.96
CA CYS A 365 1.46 -7.34 0.59
C CYS A 365 1.56 -7.57 -0.93
N ALA A 366 1.86 -8.79 -1.33
CA ALA A 366 1.89 -9.20 -2.73
C ALA A 366 1.75 -10.71 -2.86
N ASP A 367 1.41 -11.18 -4.05
CA ASP A 367 1.50 -12.59 -4.45
C ASP A 367 2.60 -12.79 -5.49
N PRO A 368 3.86 -12.76 -5.08
CA PRO A 368 4.98 -12.72 -5.99
C PRO A 368 5.18 -14.04 -6.75
N ALA A 369 4.53 -15.13 -6.35
CA ALA A 369 4.57 -16.43 -7.03
C ALA A 369 3.36 -16.67 -7.93
N SER A 370 2.45 -15.70 -8.03
CA SER A 370 1.17 -15.83 -8.73
C SER A 370 0.42 -17.12 -8.33
N THR A 371 0.40 -17.37 -7.02
CA THR A 371 -0.21 -18.60 -6.46
C THR A 371 -1.65 -18.39 -6.00
N GLY A 372 -2.17 -17.17 -6.10
CA GLY A 372 -3.44 -16.77 -5.51
C GLY A 372 -3.39 -16.63 -3.99
N ARG A 373 -2.18 -16.60 -3.40
CA ARG A 373 -1.96 -16.53 -1.94
C ARG A 373 -1.01 -15.38 -1.59
N PRO A 374 -1.54 -14.18 -1.39
CA PRO A 374 -0.72 -13.04 -1.04
C PRO A 374 -0.02 -13.25 0.30
N VAL A 375 1.20 -12.72 0.39
CA VAL A 375 2.07 -12.82 1.56
C VAL A 375 2.38 -11.41 2.07
N LEU A 376 2.20 -11.22 3.37
CA LEU A 376 2.58 -10.00 4.06
C LEU A 376 4.08 -9.96 4.33
N GLN A 377 4.67 -8.80 4.18
CA GLN A 377 6.07 -8.53 4.51
C GLN A 377 6.17 -7.23 5.31
N ALA A 378 7.12 -7.17 6.26
CA ALA A 378 7.36 -5.95 7.03
C ALA A 378 7.88 -4.82 6.13
N GLY A 379 7.44 -3.58 6.43
CA GLY A 379 7.82 -2.36 5.72
C GLY A 379 7.14 -2.19 4.36
N ALA A 380 7.18 -0.98 3.82
CA ALA A 380 6.68 -0.67 2.49
C ALA A 380 7.63 -1.18 1.39
N TRP A 381 7.14 -1.26 0.16
CA TRP A 381 7.94 -1.73 -0.96
C TRP A 381 9.15 -0.83 -1.23
N ASP A 382 9.00 0.49 -1.13
CA ASP A 382 10.09 1.43 -1.36
C ASP A 382 11.30 1.23 -0.43
N ASP A 383 11.07 0.80 0.80
CA ASP A 383 12.14 0.58 1.77
C ASP A 383 12.98 -0.66 1.49
N LYS A 384 12.51 -1.55 0.63
CA LYS A 384 13.21 -2.78 0.26
C LYS A 384 14.27 -2.54 -0.81
N PHE A 385 14.07 -1.54 -1.64
CA PHE A 385 15.00 -1.22 -2.72
C PHE A 385 16.10 -0.31 -2.21
N LYS A 386 17.34 -0.76 -2.38
CA LYS A 386 18.55 -0.02 -1.98
C LYS A 386 19.56 -0.04 -3.14
N PRO A 387 20.39 0.99 -3.30
CA PRO A 387 21.48 0.91 -4.23
C PRO A 387 22.45 -0.19 -3.78
N LEU A 388 22.90 -1.01 -4.71
CA LEU A 388 23.99 -1.95 -4.49
C LEU A 388 25.30 -1.29 -4.95
N ARG A 389 26.06 -0.76 -4.00
CA ARG A 389 27.29 -0.02 -4.26
C ARG A 389 28.49 -0.94 -4.26
N ASN A 390 29.26 -0.95 -5.36
CA ASN A 390 30.50 -1.72 -5.45
C ASN A 390 31.62 -1.09 -4.62
N GLU A 391 32.27 -1.89 -3.78
CA GLU A 391 33.29 -1.39 -2.84
C GLU A 391 34.57 -0.93 -3.52
N ALA A 392 34.94 -1.48 -4.66
CA ALA A 392 36.19 -1.10 -5.37
C ALA A 392 36.02 0.19 -6.16
N THR A 393 34.91 0.33 -6.90
CA THR A 393 34.73 1.46 -7.82
C THR A 393 33.93 2.58 -7.20
N GLY A 394 33.16 2.30 -6.13
CA GLY A 394 32.23 3.23 -5.55
C GLY A 394 30.96 3.45 -6.41
N ASN A 395 30.82 2.78 -7.55
CA ASN A 395 29.66 2.87 -8.43
C ASN A 395 28.49 1.99 -7.92
N CYS A 396 27.28 2.36 -8.29
CA CYS A 396 26.07 1.59 -8.03
C CYS A 396 25.73 0.70 -9.23
N LEU A 397 25.15 -0.48 -8.97
CA LEU A 397 24.56 -1.29 -10.04
C LEU A 397 23.43 -0.52 -10.69
N ASP A 398 23.43 -0.42 -12.01
CA ASP A 398 22.55 0.41 -12.81
C ASP A 398 22.02 -0.37 -14.01
N SER A 399 20.71 -0.26 -14.24
CA SER A 399 20.12 -0.70 -15.51
C SER A 399 20.44 0.35 -16.56
N PHE A 400 21.31 -0.02 -17.52
CA PHE A 400 21.91 0.90 -18.48
C PHE A 400 20.87 1.78 -19.20
N GLY A 401 21.12 3.09 -19.14
CA GLY A 401 20.23 4.08 -19.75
C GLY A 401 18.87 4.23 -19.08
N GLY A 402 18.68 3.69 -17.88
CA GLY A 402 17.38 3.70 -17.19
C GLY A 402 16.32 2.82 -17.86
N SER A 403 16.74 1.90 -18.73
CA SER A 403 15.85 1.01 -19.49
C SER A 403 15.29 -0.10 -18.62
N SER A 404 13.97 -0.40 -18.77
CA SER A 404 13.29 -1.55 -18.17
C SER A 404 13.09 -2.70 -19.15
N ALA A 405 13.60 -2.58 -20.39
CA ALA A 405 13.45 -3.63 -21.40
C ALA A 405 14.21 -4.90 -21.03
N ASN A 406 13.70 -6.06 -21.45
CA ASN A 406 14.46 -7.30 -21.41
C ASN A 406 15.80 -7.15 -22.13
N GLU A 407 16.82 -7.90 -21.72
CA GLU A 407 18.19 -7.83 -22.23
C GLU A 407 18.96 -6.54 -21.90
N THR A 408 18.36 -5.61 -21.14
CA THR A 408 19.11 -4.42 -20.71
C THR A 408 20.29 -4.84 -19.83
N LYS A 409 21.48 -4.42 -20.21
CA LYS A 409 22.72 -4.71 -19.50
C LYS A 409 22.76 -4.00 -18.15
N ILE A 410 23.34 -4.66 -17.17
CA ILE A 410 23.64 -4.04 -15.89
C ILE A 410 25.09 -3.55 -15.92
N VAL A 411 25.30 -2.31 -15.47
CA VAL A 411 26.60 -1.65 -15.45
C VAL A 411 26.89 -1.10 -14.05
N GLY A 412 28.16 -0.82 -13.77
CA GLY A 412 28.54 0.01 -12.63
C GLY A 412 28.49 1.48 -13.03
N TRP A 413 27.58 2.28 -12.49
CA TRP A 413 27.40 3.69 -12.84
C TRP A 413 27.53 4.60 -11.61
N ASP A 414 27.76 5.89 -11.82
CA ASP A 414 27.78 6.85 -10.73
C ASP A 414 26.48 6.81 -9.93
N CYS A 415 26.58 6.74 -8.60
CA CYS A 415 25.41 6.58 -7.75
C CYS A 415 24.52 7.83 -7.78
N HIS A 416 23.25 7.62 -8.01
CA HIS A 416 22.19 8.62 -7.95
C HIS A 416 20.91 8.02 -7.36
N SER A 417 19.88 8.80 -7.13
CA SER A 417 18.61 8.35 -6.51
C SER A 417 17.60 7.78 -7.51
N GLY A 418 18.02 7.45 -8.73
CA GLY A 418 17.15 6.91 -9.77
C GLY A 418 16.74 5.47 -9.47
N ARG A 419 15.51 5.11 -9.81
CA ARG A 419 14.92 3.78 -9.59
C ARG A 419 15.66 2.66 -10.37
N ASN A 420 16.41 3.01 -11.40
CA ASN A 420 17.27 2.09 -12.16
C ASN A 420 18.51 1.63 -11.37
N GLN A 421 18.75 2.19 -10.18
CA GLN A 421 19.79 1.77 -9.24
C GLN A 421 19.24 1.18 -7.93
N GLY A 422 17.92 1.12 -7.76
CA GLY A 422 17.26 0.48 -6.64
C GLY A 422 17.16 -1.04 -6.84
N TRP A 423 17.72 -1.82 -5.92
CA TRP A 423 17.72 -3.28 -5.98
C TRP A 423 17.21 -3.88 -4.68
N TRP A 424 16.39 -4.92 -4.79
CA TRP A 424 15.89 -5.70 -3.66
C TRP A 424 16.23 -7.18 -3.84
N TYR A 425 16.87 -7.76 -2.83
CA TYR A 425 17.13 -9.19 -2.79
C TYR A 425 15.99 -9.92 -2.06
N ASP A 426 15.19 -10.68 -2.80
CA ASP A 426 14.18 -11.59 -2.25
C ASP A 426 14.86 -12.86 -1.73
N THR A 427 14.97 -12.96 -0.40
CA THR A 427 15.63 -14.11 0.27
C THR A 427 14.85 -15.42 0.07
N ALA A 428 13.52 -15.36 -0.06
CA ALA A 428 12.68 -16.54 -0.22
C ALA A 428 12.86 -17.19 -1.61
N ARG A 429 12.99 -16.35 -2.66
CA ARG A 429 13.18 -16.81 -4.05
C ARG A 429 14.62 -16.80 -4.50
N LYS A 430 15.49 -16.18 -3.72
CA LYS A 430 16.90 -15.92 -4.10
C LYS A 430 17.00 -15.06 -5.37
N SER A 431 16.04 -14.20 -5.65
CA SER A 431 16.02 -13.31 -6.82
C SER A 431 16.39 -11.88 -6.45
N VAL A 432 16.97 -11.15 -7.40
CA VAL A 432 17.36 -9.75 -7.24
C VAL A 432 16.45 -8.93 -8.17
N HIS A 433 15.57 -8.12 -7.59
CA HIS A 433 14.59 -7.32 -8.31
C HIS A 433 15.08 -5.88 -8.45
N ILE A 434 14.74 -5.24 -9.58
CA ILE A 434 15.00 -3.82 -9.79
C ILE A 434 13.77 -2.98 -9.43
N GLU A 435 13.97 -1.80 -8.87
CA GLU A 435 12.90 -0.87 -8.50
C GLU A 435 12.23 -0.24 -9.73
N LEU A 436 12.98 -0.06 -10.82
CA LEU A 436 12.54 0.62 -12.04
C LEU A 436 11.22 0.08 -12.59
N THR A 437 11.00 -1.22 -12.44
CA THR A 437 9.77 -1.91 -12.82
C THR A 437 9.51 -3.07 -11.85
N GLN A 438 8.26 -3.51 -11.73
CA GLN A 438 7.90 -4.52 -10.73
C GLN A 438 8.25 -5.96 -11.14
N ASP A 439 8.51 -6.20 -12.39
CA ASP A 439 8.57 -7.52 -13.02
C ASP A 439 9.93 -7.88 -13.64
N ARG A 440 10.98 -7.12 -13.35
CA ARG A 440 12.34 -7.43 -13.83
C ARG A 440 13.26 -7.90 -12.71
N CYS A 441 13.95 -8.98 -13.01
CA CYS A 441 14.95 -9.60 -12.15
C CYS A 441 16.31 -9.57 -12.80
N LEU A 442 17.36 -9.52 -11.99
CA LEU A 442 18.71 -9.79 -12.43
C LEU A 442 18.78 -11.20 -13.04
N ASP A 443 19.40 -11.34 -14.18
CA ASP A 443 19.41 -12.56 -14.97
C ASP A 443 20.80 -12.88 -15.54
N THR A 444 21.12 -14.17 -15.55
CA THR A 444 22.29 -14.71 -16.23
C THR A 444 21.83 -15.26 -17.59
N PRO A 445 22.02 -14.52 -18.70
CA PRO A 445 21.43 -14.84 -19.98
C PRO A 445 21.79 -16.23 -20.45
N GLY A 446 20.77 -16.98 -20.90
CA GLY A 446 20.93 -18.35 -21.40
C GLY A 446 21.47 -19.36 -20.38
N ALA A 447 21.40 -19.03 -19.06
CA ALA A 447 22.00 -19.82 -17.99
C ALA A 447 23.52 -20.06 -18.21
N ASN A 448 24.19 -19.13 -18.85
CA ASN A 448 25.63 -19.20 -19.06
C ASN A 448 26.39 -18.64 -17.85
N TYR A 449 26.94 -19.52 -17.02
CA TYR A 449 27.67 -19.15 -15.81
C TYR A 449 29.19 -19.04 -16.02
N GLY A 450 29.66 -18.98 -17.28
CA GLY A 450 31.07 -18.85 -17.61
C GLY A 450 31.66 -17.51 -17.20
N SER A 451 33.00 -17.48 -16.97
CA SER A 451 33.73 -16.25 -16.68
C SER A 451 33.58 -15.25 -17.84
N GLY A 452 33.28 -13.99 -17.52
CA GLY A 452 33.08 -12.93 -18.51
C GLY A 452 31.62 -12.78 -18.96
N THR A 453 30.69 -13.67 -18.55
CA THR A 453 29.27 -13.54 -18.90
C THR A 453 28.71 -12.25 -18.31
N GLY A 454 28.16 -11.38 -19.16
CA GLY A 454 27.47 -10.16 -18.77
C GLY A 454 26.10 -10.46 -18.18
N LEU A 455 25.67 -9.68 -17.18
CA LEU A 455 24.35 -9.80 -16.59
C LEU A 455 23.37 -8.78 -17.18
N ILE A 456 22.10 -9.15 -17.17
CA ILE A 456 21.00 -8.36 -17.71
C ILE A 456 19.84 -8.30 -16.71
N ILE A 457 18.84 -7.52 -17.01
CA ILE A 457 17.49 -7.72 -16.44
C ILE A 457 16.60 -8.45 -17.45
N TRP A 458 15.73 -9.28 -16.93
CA TRP A 458 14.73 -10.02 -17.70
C TRP A 458 13.45 -10.18 -16.88
N ASN A 459 12.32 -10.50 -17.54
CA ASN A 459 11.08 -10.86 -16.86
C ASN A 459 11.37 -11.87 -15.75
N CYS A 460 10.87 -11.60 -14.54
CA CYS A 460 11.00 -12.54 -13.44
C CYS A 460 10.22 -13.81 -13.71
N HIS A 461 10.90 -14.95 -13.83
CA HIS A 461 10.30 -16.26 -14.08
C HIS A 461 10.78 -17.34 -13.09
N GLY A 462 11.65 -16.96 -12.13
CA GLY A 462 12.12 -17.84 -11.05
C GLY A 462 13.03 -18.98 -11.50
N GLY A 463 13.47 -19.02 -12.76
CA GLY A 463 14.42 -20.00 -13.28
C GLY A 463 15.78 -19.94 -12.60
N ALA A 464 16.58 -20.99 -12.72
CA ALA A 464 17.90 -21.10 -12.07
C ALA A 464 18.86 -19.95 -12.43
N ASN A 465 18.71 -19.37 -13.64
CA ASN A 465 19.48 -18.24 -14.12
C ASN A 465 19.13 -16.89 -13.46
N GLN A 466 18.03 -16.85 -12.70
CA GLN A 466 17.61 -15.70 -11.89
C GLN A 466 17.77 -15.94 -10.38
N GLN A 467 18.32 -17.10 -9.98
CA GLN A 467 18.55 -17.41 -8.58
C GLN A 467 20.00 -17.08 -8.20
N PHE A 468 20.14 -16.24 -7.19
CA PHE A 468 21.41 -15.79 -6.64
C PHE A 468 21.46 -16.06 -5.14
N VAL A 469 22.66 -16.31 -4.62
CA VAL A 469 22.92 -16.41 -3.19
C VAL A 469 23.68 -15.15 -2.79
N ARG A 470 23.16 -14.45 -1.79
CA ARG A 470 23.86 -13.34 -1.14
C ARG A 470 24.62 -13.88 0.06
N ASP A 471 25.93 -13.77 0.02
CA ASP A 471 26.85 -14.16 1.10
C ASP A 471 27.61 -12.91 1.56
N GLY A 472 27.11 -12.30 2.64
CA GLY A 472 27.57 -10.99 3.07
C GLY A 472 27.38 -9.93 1.98
N ALA A 473 28.47 -9.35 1.53
CA ALA A 473 28.50 -8.35 0.46
C ALA A 473 28.60 -8.96 -0.95
N THR A 474 28.75 -10.28 -1.12
CA THR A 474 28.88 -10.92 -2.43
C THR A 474 27.55 -11.47 -2.92
N LEU A 475 27.35 -11.44 -4.25
CA LEU A 475 26.26 -12.09 -4.96
C LEU A 475 26.81 -13.12 -5.92
N ARG A 476 26.23 -14.33 -5.92
CA ARG A 476 26.66 -15.47 -6.73
C ARG A 476 25.46 -16.15 -7.37
N PRO A 477 25.50 -16.60 -8.62
CA PRO A 477 24.46 -17.50 -9.13
C PRO A 477 24.34 -18.73 -8.26
N ALA A 478 23.13 -19.12 -7.88
CA ALA A 478 22.90 -20.30 -7.05
C ALA A 478 23.40 -21.60 -7.75
N ALA A 479 23.27 -21.64 -9.07
CA ALA A 479 23.71 -22.76 -9.91
C ALA A 479 25.25 -22.82 -10.11
N ALA A 480 25.98 -21.72 -9.80
CA ALA A 480 27.43 -21.64 -9.95
C ALA A 480 28.09 -20.88 -8.78
N PRO A 481 28.13 -21.47 -7.58
CA PRO A 481 28.55 -20.76 -6.37
C PRO A 481 30.03 -20.34 -6.37
N GLY A 482 30.84 -20.84 -7.29
CA GLY A 482 32.24 -20.42 -7.50
C GLY A 482 32.38 -19.14 -8.34
N MET A 483 31.29 -18.63 -8.89
CA MET A 483 31.24 -17.41 -9.71
C MET A 483 30.61 -16.27 -8.92
N CYS A 484 31.24 -15.09 -8.96
CA CYS A 484 30.77 -13.88 -8.28
C CYS A 484 30.43 -12.77 -9.28
N LEU A 485 29.40 -11.98 -8.97
CA LEU A 485 29.15 -10.74 -9.68
C LEU A 485 30.36 -9.80 -9.50
N THR A 486 30.83 -9.21 -10.59
CA THR A 486 32.04 -8.41 -10.60
C THR A 486 31.86 -7.15 -11.45
N VAL A 487 32.17 -5.99 -10.90
CA VAL A 487 32.34 -4.72 -11.64
C VAL A 487 33.84 -4.45 -11.80
N ALA A 488 34.36 -4.58 -13.02
CA ALA A 488 35.81 -4.47 -13.26
C ALA A 488 36.31 -3.01 -13.14
N ALA A 489 35.53 -2.06 -13.68
CA ALA A 489 35.81 -0.63 -13.63
C ALA A 489 34.52 0.17 -13.65
N ALA A 490 34.60 1.47 -13.39
CA ALA A 490 33.47 2.40 -13.52
C ALA A 490 32.94 2.36 -14.96
N HIS A 491 31.59 2.42 -15.09
CA HIS A 491 30.84 2.41 -16.35
C HIS A 491 30.95 1.12 -17.17
N GLU A 492 31.57 0.08 -16.60
CA GLU A 492 31.73 -1.22 -17.26
C GLU A 492 30.56 -2.16 -16.93
N PRO A 493 30.22 -3.09 -17.83
CA PRO A 493 29.20 -4.09 -17.58
C PRO A 493 29.52 -4.99 -16.38
N LEU A 494 28.49 -5.27 -15.59
CA LEU A 494 28.52 -6.31 -14.56
C LEU A 494 28.73 -7.68 -15.22
N ARG A 495 29.72 -8.44 -14.74
CA ARG A 495 30.08 -9.74 -15.29
C ARG A 495 30.28 -10.79 -14.20
N LEU A 496 30.14 -12.04 -14.57
CA LEU A 496 30.57 -13.16 -13.73
C LEU A 496 32.08 -13.35 -13.86
N GLN A 497 32.75 -13.55 -12.72
CA GLN A 497 34.15 -13.91 -12.61
C GLN A 497 34.33 -14.93 -11.48
N SER A 498 35.39 -15.73 -11.50
CA SER A 498 35.70 -16.61 -10.38
C SER A 498 35.77 -15.81 -9.08
N CYS A 499 35.13 -16.30 -8.02
CA CYS A 499 35.17 -15.65 -6.72
C CYS A 499 36.59 -15.61 -6.16
N ASN A 500 37.05 -14.43 -5.79
CA ASN A 500 38.39 -14.22 -5.26
C ASN A 500 38.42 -13.32 -4.01
N GLY A 501 37.24 -12.87 -3.54
CA GLY A 501 37.09 -12.04 -2.35
C GLY A 501 37.53 -10.58 -2.51
N SER A 502 37.88 -10.14 -3.72
CA SER A 502 38.29 -8.75 -3.98
C SER A 502 37.13 -7.75 -3.84
N ALA A 503 37.48 -6.47 -3.63
CA ALA A 503 36.50 -5.41 -3.40
C ALA A 503 35.55 -5.19 -4.60
N ASN A 504 36.00 -5.49 -5.83
CA ASN A 504 35.16 -5.38 -7.03
C ASN A 504 34.09 -6.47 -7.14
N GLN A 505 34.06 -7.44 -6.22
CA GLN A 505 33.04 -8.48 -6.07
C GLN A 505 32.14 -8.24 -4.85
N ARG A 506 32.34 -7.16 -4.13
CA ARG A 506 31.51 -6.83 -2.94
C ARG A 506 30.64 -5.62 -3.18
N PHE A 507 29.39 -5.75 -2.73
CA PHE A 507 28.33 -4.77 -2.91
C PHE A 507 27.65 -4.50 -1.56
N ALA A 508 27.74 -3.24 -1.09
CA ALA A 508 27.14 -2.76 0.16
C ALA A 508 25.80 -2.06 -0.08
#